data_ae313aee750f75bf9f5b4051212f5e20
#
_entry.id   ae313aee750f75bf9f5b4051212f5e20
#
_cell.length_a   1.000
_cell.length_b   1.000
_cell.length_c   1.000
_cell.angle_alpha   90.00
_cell.angle_beta   90.00
_cell.angle_gamma   90.00
#
_symmetry.space_group_name_H-M   'P 1'
#
loop_
_entity.id
_entity.type
_entity.pdbx_description
1 polymer ?
#
loop_
_entity_poly.entity_id
_entity_poly.type
_entity_poly.pdbx_seq_one_letter_code
_entity_poly.pdbx_strand_id
1 'polypeptide(L)'
;MIRIAHFLFRLTATLLISACTASGPLLNSDRIEERFGSYSLDVLSQDEDRRISSLYSLHGSDRITRTYAIVEYLHSPRADYRIEHDAVLSGGSIGQTFRSTGWSIRKQNLFIDELEVPPTYQLLGNLMHIELPAILAVHQYLLIISNEERSFSYARITEIHHPDFLGLYDLQRIYGEMLFDDSNRDSIRDFLGEPG
;
A
#
# COMPACT_ATOMS: atom_id res chain seq x y z
N MET A 1 42.96 2.34 65.47
CA MET A 1 41.75 1.63 65.05
C MET A 1 41.23 2.25 63.74
N ILE A 2 41.57 1.70 62.60
CA ILE A 2 41.23 2.23 61.27
C ILE A 2 40.11 1.35 60.73
N ARG A 3 38.93 1.96 60.49
CA ARG A 3 37.78 1.28 59.87
C ARG A 3 37.84 1.46 58.36
N ILE A 4 38.05 0.40 57.63
CA ILE A 4 38.01 0.33 56.17
C ILE A 4 36.56 0.12 55.77
N ALA A 5 35.93 1.08 55.09
CA ALA A 5 34.60 0.97 54.49
C ALA A 5 34.71 0.36 53.10
N HIS A 6 34.17 -0.83 52.90
CA HIS A 6 34.06 -1.47 51.58
C HIS A 6 32.87 -0.89 50.83
N PHE A 7 33.17 -0.17 49.74
CA PHE A 7 32.20 0.34 48.79
C PHE A 7 31.97 -0.73 47.73
N LEU A 8 30.84 -1.41 47.81
CA LEU A 8 30.39 -2.39 46.79
C LEU A 8 29.73 -1.63 45.65
N PHE A 9 30.46 -1.52 44.53
CA PHE A 9 29.94 -0.99 43.27
C PHE A 9 29.15 -2.11 42.57
N ARG A 10 27.80 -2.00 42.61
CA ARG A 10 26.92 -2.89 41.83
C ARG A 10 26.85 -2.35 40.39
N LEU A 11 27.53 -3.04 39.50
CA LEU A 11 27.45 -2.84 38.05
C LEU A 11 26.17 -3.49 37.53
N THR A 12 25.09 -2.71 37.33
CA THR A 12 23.90 -3.17 36.62
C THR A 12 24.14 -3.08 35.12
N ALA A 13 24.44 -4.21 34.51
CA ALA A 13 24.49 -4.35 33.05
C ALA A 13 23.05 -4.29 32.50
N THR A 14 22.70 -3.15 31.95
CA THR A 14 21.44 -3.01 31.19
C THR A 14 21.64 -3.67 29.82
N LEU A 15 21.09 -4.86 29.65
CA LEU A 15 21.02 -5.53 28.34
C LEU A 15 20.03 -4.73 27.48
N LEU A 16 20.53 -3.92 26.57
CA LEU A 16 19.77 -3.36 25.46
C LEU A 16 19.48 -4.51 24.49
N ILE A 17 18.32 -5.13 24.63
CA ILE A 17 17.76 -6.02 23.62
C ILE A 17 17.33 -5.12 22.45
N SER A 18 18.23 -4.99 21.48
CA SER A 18 17.89 -4.40 20.18
C SER A 18 16.93 -5.38 19.50
N ALA A 19 15.65 -5.14 19.62
CA ALA A 19 14.64 -5.84 18.85
C ALA A 19 14.86 -5.43 17.38
N CYS A 20 15.59 -6.26 16.61
CA CYS A 20 15.54 -6.23 15.16
C CYS A 20 14.12 -6.60 14.76
N THR A 21 13.23 -5.62 14.70
CA THR A 21 12.00 -5.75 13.95
C THR A 21 12.41 -5.89 12.50
N ALA A 22 12.28 -7.10 11.95
CA ALA A 22 12.34 -7.31 10.51
C ALA A 22 11.17 -6.52 9.92
N SER A 23 11.41 -5.25 9.59
CA SER A 23 10.43 -4.42 8.90
C SER A 23 10.30 -5.00 7.49
N GLY A 24 9.18 -5.65 7.22
CA GLY A 24 8.83 -6.01 5.84
C GLY A 24 8.85 -4.77 4.93
N PRO A 25 8.75 -4.93 3.61
CA PRO A 25 8.77 -3.80 2.69
C PRO A 25 7.70 -2.78 3.07
N LEU A 26 8.06 -1.47 3.04
CA LEU A 26 7.14 -0.38 3.38
C LEU A 26 5.87 -0.45 2.53
N LEU A 27 4.72 -0.36 3.18
CA LEU A 27 3.43 -0.18 2.50
C LEU A 27 3.32 1.25 1.94
N ASN A 28 2.41 1.47 1.00
CA ASN A 28 2.13 2.83 0.53
C ASN A 28 1.57 3.73 1.65
N SER A 29 0.78 3.16 2.58
CA SER A 29 0.37 3.86 3.81
C SER A 29 1.55 4.43 4.58
N ASP A 30 2.56 3.60 4.83
CA ASP A 30 3.74 3.99 5.58
C ASP A 30 4.52 5.10 4.83
N ARG A 31 4.65 4.98 3.50
CA ARG A 31 5.32 5.98 2.66
C ARG A 31 4.57 7.31 2.59
N ILE A 32 3.23 7.27 2.52
CA ILE A 32 2.40 8.48 2.52
C ILE A 32 2.55 9.20 3.86
N GLU A 33 2.47 8.48 4.97
CA GLU A 33 2.62 9.05 6.31
C GLU A 33 4.02 9.64 6.50
N GLU A 34 5.08 8.91 6.09
CA GLU A 34 6.46 9.39 6.18
C GLU A 34 6.68 10.67 5.35
N ARG A 35 6.12 10.74 4.12
CA ARG A 35 6.37 11.87 3.21
C ARG A 35 5.51 13.09 3.50
N PHE A 36 4.26 12.91 3.92
CA PHE A 36 3.27 13.97 4.06
C PHE A 36 2.81 14.23 5.49
N GLY A 37 3.30 13.44 6.47
CA GLY A 37 3.00 13.59 7.90
C GLY A 37 1.60 13.12 8.31
N SER A 38 0.82 12.57 7.37
CA SER A 38 -0.50 11.99 7.64
C SER A 38 -0.87 10.95 6.59
N TYR A 39 -1.65 9.96 7.02
CA TYR A 39 -2.23 8.95 6.15
C TYR A 39 -3.64 8.62 6.61
N SER A 40 -4.54 8.47 5.66
CA SER A 40 -5.87 7.90 5.87
C SER A 40 -6.36 7.18 4.62
N LEU A 41 -7.42 6.39 4.78
CA LEU A 41 -8.00 5.56 3.73
C LEU A 41 -9.50 5.82 3.67
N ASP A 42 -10.00 6.15 2.48
CA ASP A 42 -11.43 6.15 2.17
C ASP A 42 -11.75 5.02 1.18
N VAL A 43 -12.78 4.24 1.47
CA VAL A 43 -13.36 3.28 0.52
C VAL A 43 -14.41 4.02 -0.30
N LEU A 44 -14.12 4.21 -1.59
CA LEU A 44 -14.98 4.97 -2.51
C LEU A 44 -16.11 4.09 -3.07
N SER A 45 -15.81 2.82 -3.33
CA SER A 45 -16.76 1.81 -3.79
C SER A 45 -16.26 0.43 -3.40
N GLN A 46 -17.19 -0.47 -3.07
CA GLN A 46 -16.84 -1.85 -2.72
C GLN A 46 -18.02 -2.79 -2.94
N ASP A 47 -17.72 -3.94 -3.53
CA ASP A 47 -18.59 -5.12 -3.62
C ASP A 47 -17.79 -6.40 -3.29
N GLU A 48 -18.34 -7.59 -3.64
CA GLU A 48 -17.73 -8.88 -3.34
C GLU A 48 -16.45 -9.13 -4.15
N ASP A 49 -16.37 -8.58 -5.36
CA ASP A 49 -15.30 -8.84 -6.32
C ASP A 49 -14.28 -7.69 -6.39
N ARG A 50 -14.71 -6.47 -6.02
CA ARG A 50 -13.93 -5.25 -6.28
C ARG A 50 -14.02 -4.23 -5.17
N ARG A 51 -12.94 -3.48 -4.99
CA ARG A 51 -12.87 -2.32 -4.12
C ARG A 51 -12.09 -1.19 -4.78
N ILE A 52 -12.61 0.02 -4.68
CA ILE A 52 -11.91 1.25 -5.06
C ILE A 52 -11.64 2.06 -3.80
N SER A 53 -10.41 2.51 -3.64
CA SER A 53 -9.99 3.23 -2.44
C SER A 53 -9.11 4.43 -2.77
N SER A 54 -9.24 5.47 -1.97
CA SER A 54 -8.36 6.63 -1.91
C SER A 54 -7.45 6.51 -0.69
N LEU A 55 -6.14 6.43 -0.92
CA LEU A 55 -5.12 6.56 0.10
C LEU A 55 -4.65 8.02 0.07
N TYR A 56 -4.99 8.80 1.09
CA TYR A 56 -4.78 10.23 1.06
C TYR A 56 -3.95 10.77 2.24
N SER A 57 -3.41 11.96 2.05
CA SER A 57 -2.84 12.79 3.10
C SER A 57 -3.64 14.07 3.27
N LEU A 58 -3.48 14.72 4.41
CA LEU A 58 -4.03 16.04 4.67
C LEU A 58 -3.03 17.12 4.29
N HIS A 59 -3.52 18.18 3.60
CA HIS A 59 -2.81 19.43 3.39
C HIS A 59 -3.68 20.56 3.94
N GLY A 60 -3.41 21.00 5.17
CA GLY A 60 -4.36 21.80 5.93
C GLY A 60 -5.64 21.02 6.20
N SER A 61 -6.78 21.52 5.69
CA SER A 61 -8.09 20.85 5.74
C SER A 61 -8.36 19.93 4.54
N ASP A 62 -7.55 20.02 3.51
CA ASP A 62 -7.83 19.36 2.23
C ASP A 62 -7.30 17.93 2.21
N ARG A 63 -8.10 17.02 1.68
CA ARG A 63 -7.73 15.62 1.45
C ARG A 63 -7.17 15.50 0.05
N ILE A 64 -5.91 15.11 -0.08
CA ILE A 64 -5.28 14.89 -1.37
C ILE A 64 -4.97 13.40 -1.51
N THR A 65 -5.63 12.75 -2.48
CA THR A 65 -5.36 11.35 -2.81
C THR A 65 -3.94 11.21 -3.34
N ARG A 66 -3.13 10.43 -2.64
CA ARG A 66 -1.74 10.13 -3.03
C ARG A 66 -1.64 8.84 -3.83
N THR A 67 -2.56 7.91 -3.56
CA THR A 67 -2.70 6.68 -4.33
C THR A 67 -4.19 6.36 -4.49
N TYR A 68 -4.64 6.23 -5.72
CA TYR A 68 -5.94 5.68 -6.07
C TYR A 68 -5.76 4.20 -6.35
N ALA A 69 -6.40 3.35 -5.58
CA ALA A 69 -6.20 1.91 -5.65
C ALA A 69 -7.48 1.20 -6.08
N ILE A 70 -7.34 0.36 -7.10
CA ILE A 70 -8.36 -0.57 -7.59
C ILE A 70 -7.92 -1.97 -7.18
N VAL A 71 -8.75 -2.65 -6.43
CA VAL A 71 -8.51 -3.99 -5.92
C VAL A 71 -9.53 -4.92 -6.54
N GLU A 72 -9.07 -5.97 -7.21
CA GLU A 72 -9.90 -7.06 -7.74
C GLU A 72 -9.57 -8.32 -6.93
N TYR A 73 -10.55 -8.83 -6.18
CA TYR A 73 -10.35 -10.05 -5.40
C TYR A 73 -10.34 -11.27 -6.34
N LEU A 74 -9.29 -12.09 -6.26
CA LEU A 74 -9.09 -13.17 -7.23
C LEU A 74 -9.95 -14.40 -6.94
N HIS A 75 -10.40 -14.57 -5.72
CA HIS A 75 -11.16 -15.72 -5.28
C HIS A 75 -12.13 -15.36 -4.16
N SER A 76 -13.22 -16.13 -4.04
CA SER A 76 -14.07 -16.09 -2.86
C SER A 76 -13.19 -16.31 -1.60
N PRO A 77 -13.48 -15.63 -0.48
CA PRO A 77 -12.65 -15.68 0.71
C PRO A 77 -12.56 -17.11 1.25
N ARG A 78 -11.32 -17.57 1.46
CA ARG A 78 -11.04 -18.91 2.02
C ARG A 78 -11.13 -18.86 3.54
N ALA A 79 -11.44 -20.00 4.13
CA ALA A 79 -11.50 -20.13 5.59
C ALA A 79 -10.19 -19.69 6.28
N ASP A 80 -9.05 -19.86 5.60
CA ASP A 80 -7.72 -19.58 6.10
C ASP A 80 -7.47 -18.10 6.45
N TYR A 81 -8.14 -17.17 5.74
CA TYR A 81 -7.98 -15.72 5.92
C TYR A 81 -9.33 -14.96 5.91
N ARG A 82 -10.42 -15.66 6.22
CA ARG A 82 -11.76 -15.05 6.22
C ARG A 82 -11.88 -13.87 7.18
N ILE A 83 -11.29 -13.99 8.36
CA ILE A 83 -11.33 -12.93 9.39
C ILE A 83 -10.67 -11.66 8.88
N GLU A 84 -9.51 -11.79 8.24
CA GLU A 84 -8.80 -10.67 7.63
C GLU A 84 -9.58 -10.08 6.47
N HIS A 85 -10.15 -10.94 5.62
CA HIS A 85 -10.95 -10.49 4.49
C HIS A 85 -12.19 -9.72 4.97
N ASP A 86 -12.91 -10.22 5.95
CA ASP A 86 -14.08 -9.55 6.53
C ASP A 86 -13.70 -8.20 7.15
N ALA A 87 -12.52 -8.10 7.80
CA ALA A 87 -12.00 -6.84 8.32
C ALA A 87 -11.64 -5.86 7.20
N VAL A 88 -11.09 -6.34 6.07
CA VAL A 88 -10.86 -5.54 4.87
C VAL A 88 -12.19 -5.03 4.29
N LEU A 89 -13.20 -5.90 4.16
CA LEU A 89 -14.53 -5.50 3.69
C LEU A 89 -15.22 -4.51 4.62
N SER A 90 -14.87 -4.52 5.90
CA SER A 90 -15.34 -3.52 6.89
C SER A 90 -14.60 -2.18 6.82
N GLY A 91 -13.77 -1.97 5.79
CA GLY A 91 -13.06 -0.71 5.55
C GLY A 91 -11.58 -0.72 5.99
N GLY A 92 -11.07 -1.84 6.48
CA GLY A 92 -9.66 -1.97 6.88
C GLY A 92 -8.67 -1.81 5.72
N SER A 93 -7.46 -1.32 6.01
CA SER A 93 -6.34 -1.34 5.07
C SER A 93 -5.87 -2.76 4.85
N ILE A 94 -5.83 -3.23 3.60
CA ILE A 94 -5.42 -4.61 3.27
C ILE A 94 -4.05 -4.92 3.89
N GLY A 95 -3.06 -4.07 3.63
CA GLY A 95 -1.70 -4.30 4.09
C GLY A 95 -1.58 -4.34 5.61
N GLN A 96 -2.20 -3.40 6.31
CA GLN A 96 -2.16 -3.33 7.77
C GLN A 96 -2.94 -4.48 8.40
N THR A 97 -4.12 -4.83 7.87
CA THR A 97 -4.95 -5.93 8.37
C THR A 97 -4.19 -7.24 8.35
N PHE A 98 -3.64 -7.63 7.20
CA PHE A 98 -2.90 -8.89 7.09
C PHE A 98 -1.61 -8.90 7.92
N ARG A 99 -0.85 -7.79 7.96
CA ARG A 99 0.36 -7.72 8.81
C ARG A 99 0.05 -7.85 10.29
N SER A 100 -1.02 -7.21 10.77
CA SER A 100 -1.38 -7.23 12.21
C SER A 100 -1.78 -8.61 12.70
N THR A 101 -2.19 -9.52 11.81
CA THR A 101 -2.57 -10.91 12.11
C THR A 101 -1.45 -11.92 11.76
N GLY A 102 -0.25 -11.43 11.47
CA GLY A 102 0.94 -12.28 11.28
C GLY A 102 1.16 -12.78 9.86
N TRP A 103 0.38 -12.32 8.87
CA TRP A 103 0.63 -12.63 7.48
C TRP A 103 1.78 -11.79 6.91
N SER A 104 2.63 -12.44 6.15
CA SER A 104 3.60 -11.78 5.28
C SER A 104 2.93 -11.34 3.99
N ILE A 105 3.35 -10.18 3.46
CA ILE A 105 2.80 -9.60 2.24
C ILE A 105 3.92 -9.46 1.21
N ARG A 106 3.67 -9.90 -0.02
CA ARG A 106 4.55 -9.71 -1.16
C ARG A 106 3.77 -9.19 -2.36
N LYS A 107 4.32 -8.20 -3.05
CA LYS A 107 3.84 -7.72 -4.34
C LYS A 107 4.59 -8.48 -5.45
N GLN A 108 3.85 -9.12 -6.34
CA GLN A 108 4.38 -9.67 -7.59
C GLN A 108 3.97 -8.73 -8.70
N ASN A 109 4.93 -7.95 -9.20
CA ASN A 109 4.67 -6.94 -10.21
C ASN A 109 4.11 -7.56 -11.49
N LEU A 110 3.11 -6.90 -12.07
CA LEU A 110 2.53 -7.23 -13.37
C LEU A 110 2.77 -6.11 -14.38
N PHE A 111 2.74 -4.85 -13.92
CA PHE A 111 2.88 -3.68 -14.78
C PHE A 111 3.40 -2.48 -13.97
N ILE A 112 4.37 -1.77 -14.51
CA ILE A 112 4.86 -0.48 -14.00
C ILE A 112 5.12 0.40 -15.21
N ASP A 113 4.34 1.47 -15.37
CA ASP A 113 4.48 2.44 -16.46
C ASP A 113 3.75 3.74 -16.12
N GLU A 114 3.74 4.66 -17.06
CA GLU A 114 2.92 5.86 -17.05
C GLU A 114 1.76 5.72 -18.03
N LEU A 115 0.58 6.16 -17.60
CA LEU A 115 -0.61 6.21 -18.44
C LEU A 115 -1.19 7.61 -18.46
N GLU A 116 -1.70 8.03 -19.62
CA GLU A 116 -2.49 9.23 -19.76
C GLU A 116 -3.90 8.96 -19.21
N VAL A 117 -4.28 9.71 -18.18
CA VAL A 117 -5.63 9.72 -17.62
C VAL A 117 -6.46 10.75 -18.38
N PRO A 118 -7.55 10.32 -19.06
CA PRO A 118 -8.33 11.21 -19.92
C PRO A 118 -9.13 12.25 -19.12
N PRO A 119 -9.53 13.37 -19.76
CA PRO A 119 -10.34 14.41 -19.10
C PRO A 119 -11.70 13.92 -18.60
N THR A 120 -12.20 12.81 -19.11
CA THR A 120 -13.47 12.20 -18.70
C THR A 120 -13.42 11.62 -17.30
N TYR A 121 -12.23 11.32 -16.77
CA TYR A 121 -12.05 10.72 -15.46
C TYR A 121 -11.97 11.77 -14.33
N GLN A 122 -12.99 12.65 -14.26
CA GLN A 122 -13.04 13.81 -13.35
C GLN A 122 -12.91 13.44 -11.88
N LEU A 123 -13.43 12.28 -11.46
CA LEU A 123 -13.34 11.82 -10.08
C LEU A 123 -11.87 11.78 -9.62
N LEU A 124 -11.00 11.17 -10.42
CA LEU A 124 -9.57 11.06 -10.07
C LEU A 124 -8.89 12.43 -10.02
N GLY A 125 -9.15 13.30 -11.02
CA GLY A 125 -8.64 14.68 -11.02
C GLY A 125 -9.04 15.45 -9.76
N ASN A 126 -10.30 15.35 -9.38
CA ASN A 126 -10.83 16.03 -8.17
C ASN A 126 -10.21 15.46 -6.89
N LEU A 127 -10.08 14.12 -6.77
CA LEU A 127 -9.49 13.47 -5.60
C LEU A 127 -8.00 13.78 -5.44
N MET A 128 -7.29 13.89 -6.55
CA MET A 128 -5.85 14.19 -6.57
C MET A 128 -5.56 15.70 -6.61
N HIS A 129 -6.54 16.57 -6.80
CA HIS A 129 -6.38 18.01 -7.01
C HIS A 129 -5.44 18.32 -8.19
N ILE A 130 -5.60 17.59 -9.29
CA ILE A 130 -4.82 17.77 -10.53
C ILE A 130 -5.72 18.09 -11.72
N GLU A 131 -5.17 18.78 -12.70
CA GLU A 131 -5.83 19.02 -13.98
C GLU A 131 -5.67 17.78 -14.90
N LEU A 132 -6.73 17.45 -15.64
CA LEU A 132 -6.73 16.39 -16.63
C LEU A 132 -6.83 16.98 -18.06
N PRO A 133 -6.20 16.35 -19.09
CA PRO A 133 -5.48 15.07 -19.03
C PRO A 133 -4.14 15.17 -18.31
N ALA A 134 -3.74 14.11 -17.64
CA ALA A 134 -2.46 14.04 -16.95
C ALA A 134 -1.80 12.68 -17.16
N ILE A 135 -0.47 12.65 -17.21
CA ILE A 135 0.31 11.42 -17.24
C ILE A 135 0.63 11.03 -15.80
N LEU A 136 0.16 9.86 -15.38
CA LEU A 136 0.31 9.38 -14.00
C LEU A 136 1.03 8.03 -13.98
N ALA A 137 1.88 7.85 -12.99
CA ALA A 137 2.56 6.57 -12.76
C ALA A 137 1.57 5.54 -12.21
N VAL A 138 1.62 4.34 -12.79
CA VAL A 138 0.74 3.22 -12.47
C VAL A 138 1.56 1.98 -12.12
N HIS A 139 1.16 1.32 -11.04
CA HIS A 139 1.72 0.05 -10.60
C HIS A 139 0.61 -0.98 -10.43
N GLN A 140 0.64 -2.04 -11.24
CA GLN A 140 -0.25 -3.19 -11.10
C GLN A 140 0.54 -4.41 -10.61
N TYR A 141 -0.03 -5.14 -9.65
CA TYR A 141 0.62 -6.31 -9.07
C TYR A 141 -0.40 -7.32 -8.52
N LEU A 142 0.05 -8.57 -8.38
CA LEU A 142 -0.63 -9.53 -7.52
C LEU A 142 -0.18 -9.34 -6.08
N LEU A 143 -1.15 -9.16 -5.18
CA LEU A 143 -0.89 -9.18 -3.76
C LEU A 143 -0.90 -10.63 -3.28
N ILE A 144 0.24 -11.09 -2.82
CA ILE A 144 0.42 -12.43 -2.27
C ILE A 144 0.52 -12.32 -0.76
N ILE A 145 -0.35 -13.04 -0.07
CA ILE A 145 -0.34 -13.20 1.38
C ILE A 145 0.21 -14.58 1.71
N SER A 146 1.05 -14.70 2.72
CA SER A 146 1.64 -15.96 3.14
C SER A 146 1.88 -16.02 4.65
N ASN A 147 1.79 -17.20 5.20
CA ASN A 147 2.26 -17.56 6.54
C ASN A 147 3.23 -18.73 6.44
N GLU A 148 3.61 -19.33 7.57
CA GLU A 148 4.58 -20.44 7.60
C GLU A 148 4.14 -21.67 6.78
N GLU A 149 2.84 -21.90 6.63
CA GLU A 149 2.30 -23.11 6.00
C GLU A 149 1.77 -22.88 4.58
N ARG A 150 1.31 -21.65 4.25
CA ARG A 150 0.47 -21.39 3.07
C ARG A 150 0.79 -20.07 2.41
N SER A 151 0.49 -20.01 1.11
CA SER A 151 0.62 -18.80 0.29
C SER A 151 -0.57 -18.70 -0.67
N PHE A 152 -1.16 -17.50 -0.78
CA PHE A 152 -2.32 -17.24 -1.63
C PHE A 152 -2.13 -15.96 -2.44
N SER A 153 -2.52 -16.00 -3.71
CA SER A 153 -2.76 -14.77 -4.50
C SER A 153 -4.11 -14.20 -4.07
N TYR A 154 -4.09 -13.15 -3.26
CA TYR A 154 -5.28 -12.57 -2.64
C TYR A 154 -6.06 -11.66 -3.58
N ALA A 155 -5.34 -10.73 -4.22
CA ALA A 155 -5.97 -9.75 -5.10
C ALA A 155 -5.01 -9.32 -6.21
N ARG A 156 -5.57 -8.83 -7.33
CA ARG A 156 -4.87 -7.96 -8.28
C ARG A 156 -5.13 -6.53 -7.83
N ILE A 157 -4.07 -5.73 -7.72
CA ILE A 157 -4.17 -4.34 -7.29
C ILE A 157 -3.53 -3.47 -8.36
N THR A 158 -4.29 -2.45 -8.79
CA THR A 158 -3.81 -1.37 -9.65
C THR A 158 -3.75 -0.10 -8.82
N GLU A 159 -2.58 0.48 -8.68
CA GLU A 159 -2.31 1.73 -7.97
C GLU A 159 -1.96 2.83 -8.96
N ILE A 160 -2.70 3.92 -8.94
CA ILE A 160 -2.42 5.15 -9.71
C ILE A 160 -1.92 6.18 -8.71
N HIS A 161 -0.74 6.74 -8.97
CA HIS A 161 -0.06 7.59 -8.01
C HIS A 161 -0.15 9.07 -8.38
N HIS A 162 -0.33 9.90 -7.35
CA HIS A 162 -0.22 11.35 -7.48
C HIS A 162 1.19 11.75 -7.92
N PRO A 163 1.35 12.73 -8.84
CA PRO A 163 2.68 13.15 -9.34
C PRO A 163 3.66 13.54 -8.23
N ASP A 164 3.16 14.17 -7.15
CA ASP A 164 4.00 14.55 -6.01
C ASP A 164 4.33 13.39 -5.09
N PHE A 165 3.79 12.18 -5.31
CA PHE A 165 4.03 11.04 -4.45
C PHE A 165 5.02 10.05 -5.05
N LEU A 166 4.63 9.33 -6.09
CA LEU A 166 5.48 8.35 -6.77
C LEU A 166 5.38 8.54 -8.28
N GLY A 167 6.48 8.92 -8.92
CA GLY A 167 6.63 8.88 -10.36
C GLY A 167 7.12 7.52 -10.85
N LEU A 168 7.21 7.34 -12.18
CA LEU A 168 7.72 6.13 -12.81
C LEU A 168 9.10 5.74 -12.29
N TYR A 169 10.01 6.71 -12.20
CA TYR A 169 11.36 6.49 -11.69
C TYR A 169 11.36 5.96 -10.23
N ASP A 170 10.48 6.49 -9.37
CA ASP A 170 10.36 6.01 -7.99
C ASP A 170 9.84 4.57 -7.94
N LEU A 171 8.83 4.24 -8.77
CA LEU A 171 8.29 2.89 -8.86
C LEU A 171 9.35 1.90 -9.34
N GLN A 172 10.09 2.23 -10.39
CA GLN A 172 11.18 1.40 -10.91
C GLN A 172 12.29 1.19 -9.87
N ARG A 173 12.67 2.24 -9.15
CA ARG A 173 13.66 2.16 -8.07
C ARG A 173 13.21 1.28 -6.91
N ILE A 174 11.92 1.28 -6.57
CA ILE A 174 11.36 0.54 -5.43
C ILE A 174 11.10 -0.92 -5.80
N TYR A 175 10.55 -1.16 -6.99
CA TYR A 175 9.98 -2.45 -7.39
C TYR A 175 10.76 -3.13 -8.53
N GLY A 176 11.76 -2.46 -9.11
CA GLY A 176 12.53 -2.92 -10.26
C GLY A 176 11.91 -2.52 -11.60
N GLU A 177 12.71 -2.59 -12.65
CA GLU A 177 12.23 -2.41 -14.02
C GLU A 177 11.40 -3.61 -14.44
N MET A 178 10.29 -3.35 -15.16
CA MET A 178 9.45 -4.40 -15.71
C MET A 178 9.62 -4.51 -17.21
N LEU A 179 9.57 -5.75 -17.71
CA LEU A 179 9.40 -6.01 -19.13
C LEU A 179 7.96 -5.66 -19.52
N PHE A 180 7.79 -4.97 -20.64
CA PHE A 180 6.50 -4.54 -21.15
C PHE A 180 5.55 -5.71 -21.39
N ASP A 181 4.31 -5.58 -20.91
CA ASP A 181 3.17 -6.41 -21.29
C ASP A 181 2.01 -5.49 -21.72
N ASP A 182 1.81 -5.34 -23.03
CA ASP A 182 0.78 -4.48 -23.60
C ASP A 182 -0.64 -4.88 -23.18
N SER A 183 -0.88 -6.16 -22.88
CA SER A 183 -2.21 -6.65 -22.47
C SER A 183 -2.69 -6.05 -21.15
N ASN A 184 -1.79 -5.83 -20.22
CA ASN A 184 -2.11 -5.19 -18.94
C ASN A 184 -2.37 -3.69 -19.10
N ARG A 185 -1.66 -3.03 -20.03
CA ARG A 185 -1.85 -1.61 -20.34
C ARG A 185 -3.25 -1.34 -20.89
N ASP A 186 -3.72 -2.15 -21.83
CA ASP A 186 -5.04 -2.00 -22.44
C ASP A 186 -6.16 -2.22 -21.41
N SER A 187 -6.04 -3.22 -20.57
CA SER A 187 -6.99 -3.46 -19.48
C SER A 187 -7.12 -2.28 -18.50
N ILE A 188 -6.00 -1.60 -18.18
CA ILE A 188 -6.03 -0.43 -17.29
C ILE A 188 -6.62 0.78 -18.03
N ARG A 189 -6.32 0.95 -19.33
CA ARG A 189 -6.90 2.03 -20.15
C ARG A 189 -8.40 1.87 -20.32
N ASP A 190 -8.88 0.66 -20.59
CA ASP A 190 -10.31 0.37 -20.72
C ASP A 190 -11.04 0.75 -19.43
N PHE A 191 -10.46 0.41 -18.28
CA PHE A 191 -11.00 0.79 -16.99
C PHE A 191 -11.05 2.31 -16.79
N LEU A 192 -9.99 3.04 -17.18
CA LEU A 192 -9.94 4.51 -17.07
C LEU A 192 -10.81 5.21 -18.13
N GLY A 193 -11.20 4.52 -19.19
CA GLY A 193 -12.10 5.01 -20.23
C GLY A 193 -13.59 4.85 -19.90
N GLU A 194 -13.95 4.02 -18.94
CA GLU A 194 -15.34 3.89 -18.49
C GLU A 194 -15.73 5.09 -17.62
N PRO A 195 -16.80 5.85 -17.98
CA PRO A 195 -17.31 6.92 -17.15
C PRO A 195 -17.88 6.31 -15.87
N GLY A 196 -17.30 6.67 -14.73
CA GLY A 196 -17.76 6.31 -13.39
C GLY A 196 -19.06 6.98 -13.00
#